data_10c465611d044b41217d1478486b4b5c
#
_entry.id   10c465611d044b41217d1478486b4b5c
#
_cell.length_a   1.000
_cell.length_b   1.000
_cell.length_c   1.000
_cell.angle_alpha   90.00
_cell.angle_beta   90.00
_cell.angle_gamma   90.00
#
_symmetry.space_group_name_H-M   'P 1'
#
loop_
_entity.id
_entity.type
_entity.pdbx_description
1 polymer ?
#
loop_
_entity_poly.entity_id
_entity_poly.type
_entity_poly.pdbx_seq_one_letter_code
_entity_poly.pdbx_strand_id
1 'polypeptide(L)'
;MNLLIADDEAVIRRGLLSLDWKSIGITDVYSVANGVEAKELLLSTSIDLVIFDIRMPGFSGLELAQMVKERSMDVAVVLLSGFSEFEYARSAMRYGVYEYLLKPVSPNELMETMHNVMHRLEQKRFEQKLLSQKDEFGEKHDAVSQVNSLFVQSSGAIKSILTDIAQNYEQNISLADLAEKYHFSESYISRKIKKETGYTFVDILNGIRLMCACLLYTSRCV
;
A
#
# COMPACT_ATOMS: atom_id res chain seq x y z
N MET A 1 -2.74 3.47 -9.62
CA MET A 1 -3.54 3.84 -8.43
C MET A 1 -4.25 5.16 -8.65
N ASN A 2 -5.42 5.37 -7.99
CA ASN A 2 -6.24 6.56 -8.11
C ASN A 2 -6.10 7.43 -6.85
N LEU A 3 -5.79 8.72 -7.04
CA LEU A 3 -5.60 9.70 -5.96
C LEU A 3 -6.79 10.67 -5.92
N LEU A 4 -7.32 10.93 -4.73
CA LEU A 4 -8.26 12.02 -4.48
C LEU A 4 -7.59 13.10 -3.63
N ILE A 5 -7.64 14.34 -4.09
CA ILE A 5 -7.16 15.53 -3.38
C ILE A 5 -8.39 16.37 -2.99
N ALA A 6 -8.55 16.64 -1.70
CA ALA A 6 -9.58 17.54 -1.20
C ALA A 6 -8.97 18.63 -0.31
N ASP A 7 -9.13 19.86 -0.71
CA ASP A 7 -8.62 21.06 -0.03
C ASP A 7 -9.49 22.25 -0.47
N ASP A 8 -9.95 23.11 0.40
CA ASP A 8 -10.82 24.23 0.03
C ASP A 8 -10.02 25.38 -0.61
N GLU A 9 -8.71 25.45 -0.38
CA GLU A 9 -7.83 26.45 -0.96
C GLU A 9 -7.47 26.12 -2.42
N ALA A 10 -8.02 26.85 -3.38
CA ALA A 10 -7.77 26.63 -4.82
C ALA A 10 -6.28 26.74 -5.23
N VAL A 11 -5.47 27.51 -4.49
CA VAL A 11 -4.03 27.66 -4.76
C VAL A 11 -3.31 26.37 -4.38
N ILE A 12 -3.61 25.82 -3.22
CA ILE A 12 -3.04 24.55 -2.72
C ILE A 12 -3.43 23.43 -3.68
N ARG A 13 -4.72 23.29 -4.01
CA ARG A 13 -5.18 22.25 -4.96
C ARG A 13 -4.46 22.31 -6.28
N ARG A 14 -4.29 23.51 -6.88
CA ARG A 14 -3.56 23.67 -8.14
C ARG A 14 -2.09 23.28 -8.01
N GLY A 15 -1.44 23.63 -6.90
CA GLY A 15 -0.09 23.22 -6.60
C GLY A 15 0.04 21.69 -6.52
N LEU A 16 -0.85 21.03 -5.80
CA LEU A 16 -0.89 19.58 -5.69
C LEU A 16 -1.15 18.90 -7.04
N LEU A 17 -2.06 19.42 -7.85
CA LEU A 17 -2.36 18.89 -9.18
C LEU A 17 -1.20 19.05 -10.18
N SER A 18 -0.30 20.00 -9.96
CA SER A 18 0.85 20.23 -10.85
C SER A 18 2.02 19.26 -10.63
N LEU A 19 1.97 18.43 -9.59
CA LEU A 19 3.01 17.44 -9.31
C LEU A 19 2.96 16.28 -10.29
N ASP A 20 4.13 15.67 -10.55
CA ASP A 20 4.25 14.52 -11.46
C ASP A 20 3.84 13.20 -10.77
N TRP A 21 2.55 13.05 -10.49
CA TRP A 21 1.97 11.88 -9.88
C TRP A 21 2.22 10.59 -10.66
N LYS A 22 2.39 10.70 -11.98
CA LYS A 22 2.66 9.53 -12.84
C LYS A 22 4.03 8.93 -12.57
N SER A 23 5.00 9.74 -12.17
CA SER A 23 6.36 9.26 -11.85
C SER A 23 6.40 8.26 -10.70
N ILE A 24 5.42 8.32 -9.78
CA ILE A 24 5.28 7.39 -8.65
C ILE A 24 4.20 6.32 -8.85
N GLY A 25 3.55 6.26 -10.05
CA GLY A 25 2.58 5.19 -10.38
C GLY A 25 1.11 5.53 -10.12
N ILE A 26 0.77 6.81 -9.84
CA ILE A 26 -0.61 7.28 -9.78
C ILE A 26 -1.09 7.57 -11.20
N THR A 27 -2.22 6.96 -11.60
CA THR A 27 -2.76 7.05 -12.97
C THR A 27 -3.78 8.16 -13.11
N ASP A 28 -4.69 8.27 -12.15
CA ASP A 28 -5.80 9.22 -12.16
C ASP A 28 -5.80 10.07 -10.89
N VAL A 29 -5.99 11.37 -11.06
CA VAL A 29 -6.05 12.32 -9.96
C VAL A 29 -7.37 13.08 -10.01
N TYR A 30 -8.16 12.90 -8.97
CA TYR A 30 -9.42 13.62 -8.72
C TYR A 30 -9.18 14.77 -7.77
N SER A 31 -9.89 15.88 -7.94
CA SER A 31 -9.71 17.06 -7.09
C SER A 31 -11.05 17.72 -6.79
N VAL A 32 -11.31 17.99 -5.52
CA VAL A 32 -12.53 18.59 -5.02
C VAL A 32 -12.24 19.71 -4.01
N ALA A 33 -13.21 20.59 -3.81
CA ALA A 33 -13.04 21.80 -3.00
C ALA A 33 -13.64 21.70 -1.60
N ASN A 34 -14.31 20.61 -1.25
CA ASN A 34 -14.98 20.46 0.03
C ASN A 34 -15.15 18.99 0.41
N GLY A 35 -15.49 18.77 1.69
CA GLY A 35 -15.65 17.42 2.22
C GLY A 35 -16.90 16.69 1.74
N VAL A 36 -17.93 17.38 1.25
CA VAL A 36 -19.15 16.74 0.72
C VAL A 36 -18.81 16.03 -0.60
N GLU A 37 -18.21 16.76 -1.54
CA GLU A 37 -17.75 16.19 -2.81
C GLU A 37 -16.72 15.08 -2.60
N ALA A 38 -15.80 15.26 -1.63
CA ALA A 38 -14.82 14.22 -1.29
C ALA A 38 -15.48 12.92 -0.82
N LYS A 39 -16.50 13.02 0.04
CA LYS A 39 -17.29 11.88 0.48
C LYS A 39 -18.03 11.19 -0.67
N GLU A 40 -18.64 11.95 -1.57
CA GLU A 40 -19.36 11.42 -2.73
C GLU A 40 -18.41 10.63 -3.64
N LEU A 41 -17.21 11.16 -3.94
CA LEU A 41 -16.21 10.47 -4.74
C LEU A 41 -15.67 9.20 -4.05
N LEU A 42 -15.42 9.25 -2.73
CA LEU A 42 -15.03 8.07 -1.97
C LEU A 42 -16.05 6.94 -2.04
N LEU A 43 -17.34 7.25 -2.17
CA LEU A 43 -18.41 6.26 -2.21
C LEU A 43 -18.74 5.77 -3.61
N SER A 44 -18.44 6.57 -4.63
CA SER A 44 -18.85 6.29 -6.03
C SER A 44 -17.69 5.87 -6.93
N THR A 45 -16.45 6.11 -6.52
CA THR A 45 -15.27 5.91 -7.35
C THR A 45 -14.25 5.03 -6.60
N SER A 46 -13.55 4.17 -7.33
CA SER A 46 -12.45 3.40 -6.75
C SER A 46 -11.25 4.32 -6.51
N ILE A 47 -11.08 4.75 -5.27
CA ILE A 47 -9.96 5.57 -4.81
C ILE A 47 -9.01 4.69 -3.99
N ASP A 48 -7.71 4.80 -4.25
CA ASP A 48 -6.66 4.09 -3.50
C ASP A 48 -6.01 4.95 -2.43
N LEU A 49 -5.83 6.25 -2.74
CA LEU A 49 -5.08 7.21 -1.94
C LEU A 49 -5.87 8.49 -1.83
N VAL A 50 -5.81 9.13 -0.67
CA VAL A 50 -6.41 10.45 -0.49
C VAL A 50 -5.43 11.40 0.20
N ILE A 51 -5.47 12.66 -0.23
CA ILE A 51 -4.85 13.79 0.46
C ILE A 51 -5.98 14.72 0.86
N PHE A 52 -6.22 14.85 2.17
CA PHE A 52 -7.28 15.72 2.70
C PHE A 52 -6.68 16.87 3.51
N ASP A 53 -7.14 18.07 3.23
CA ASP A 53 -7.01 19.13 4.21
C ASP A 53 -7.90 18.84 5.42
N ILE A 54 -7.45 19.22 6.61
CA ILE A 54 -8.24 19.00 7.84
C ILE A 54 -9.46 19.91 7.89
N ARG A 55 -9.29 21.17 7.53
CA ARG A 55 -10.37 22.17 7.64
C ARG A 55 -10.98 22.44 6.28
N MET A 56 -12.11 21.81 6.00
CA MET A 56 -12.87 22.02 4.77
C MET A 56 -14.35 22.25 5.07
N PRO A 57 -15.09 22.96 4.21
CA PRO A 57 -16.54 23.07 4.30
C PRO A 57 -17.21 21.68 4.16
N GLY A 58 -18.27 21.47 4.93
CA GLY A 58 -19.02 20.20 4.97
C GLY A 58 -18.39 19.20 5.90
N PHE A 59 -17.63 18.24 5.40
CA PHE A 59 -16.88 17.29 6.21
C PHE A 59 -15.41 17.70 6.31
N SER A 60 -14.87 17.67 7.51
CA SER A 60 -13.43 17.83 7.74
C SER A 60 -12.65 16.60 7.27
N GLY A 61 -11.35 16.76 6.99
CA GLY A 61 -10.49 15.64 6.64
C GLY A 61 -10.44 14.55 7.71
N LEU A 62 -10.57 14.92 8.99
CA LEU A 62 -10.64 13.97 10.11
C LEU A 62 -11.95 13.16 10.13
N GLU A 63 -13.09 13.78 9.84
CA GLU A 63 -14.38 13.08 9.74
C GLU A 63 -14.37 12.11 8.54
N LEU A 64 -13.76 12.50 7.43
CA LEU A 64 -13.59 11.62 6.28
C LEU A 64 -12.65 10.46 6.60
N ALA A 65 -11.55 10.69 7.31
CA ALA A 65 -10.64 9.63 7.77
C ALA A 65 -11.34 8.66 8.73
N GLN A 66 -12.16 9.17 9.64
CA GLN A 66 -12.99 8.35 10.51
C GLN A 66 -13.96 7.48 9.71
N MET A 67 -14.65 8.03 8.72
CA MET A 67 -15.57 7.30 7.83
C MET A 67 -14.85 6.19 7.06
N VAL A 68 -13.66 6.47 6.51
CA VAL A 68 -12.83 5.47 5.82
C VAL A 68 -12.55 4.29 6.75
N LYS A 69 -12.16 4.56 7.99
CA LYS A 69 -11.89 3.53 9.00
C LYS A 69 -13.14 2.74 9.39
N GLU A 70 -14.23 3.42 9.74
CA GLU A 70 -15.48 2.79 10.19
C GLU A 70 -16.11 1.89 9.14
N ARG A 71 -15.94 2.26 7.86
CA ARG A 71 -16.41 1.45 6.72
C ARG A 71 -15.40 0.42 6.24
N SER A 72 -14.25 0.30 6.91
CA SER A 72 -13.16 -0.59 6.52
C SER A 72 -12.77 -0.44 5.05
N MET A 73 -12.78 0.79 4.54
CA MET A 73 -12.41 1.07 3.15
C MET A 73 -10.91 0.87 2.95
N ASP A 74 -10.54 0.23 1.85
CA ASP A 74 -9.13 0.00 1.51
C ASP A 74 -8.51 1.21 0.82
N VAL A 75 -8.48 2.33 1.54
CA VAL A 75 -7.99 3.65 1.11
C VAL A 75 -6.92 4.13 2.08
N ALA A 76 -5.77 4.52 1.55
CA ALA A 76 -4.73 5.14 2.37
C ALA A 76 -4.98 6.66 2.50
N VAL A 77 -5.10 7.12 3.74
CA VAL A 77 -5.40 8.52 4.06
C VAL A 77 -4.13 9.25 4.48
N VAL A 78 -3.86 10.37 3.82
CA VAL A 78 -2.85 11.37 4.20
C VAL A 78 -3.57 12.68 4.54
N LEU A 79 -3.26 13.27 5.68
CA LEU A 79 -3.82 14.56 6.10
C LEU A 79 -2.80 15.67 5.93
N LEU A 80 -3.25 16.80 5.39
CA LEU A 80 -2.52 18.06 5.39
C LEU A 80 -3.16 19.00 6.41
N SER A 81 -2.34 19.67 7.22
CA SER A 81 -2.81 20.60 8.25
C SER A 81 -2.00 21.88 8.28
N GLY A 82 -2.66 23.03 8.31
CA GLY A 82 -2.03 24.32 8.60
C GLY A 82 -1.76 24.56 10.10
N PHE A 83 -2.13 23.64 10.96
CA PHE A 83 -2.07 23.76 12.40
C PHE A 83 -1.36 22.59 13.05
N SER A 84 -0.44 22.90 13.96
CA SER A 84 0.27 21.91 14.79
C SER A 84 -0.52 21.48 16.03
N GLU A 85 -1.86 21.39 15.91
CA GLU A 85 -2.69 21.00 17.05
C GLU A 85 -2.51 19.51 17.37
N PHE A 86 -2.04 19.23 18.55
CA PHE A 86 -1.78 17.87 19.06
C PHE A 86 -3.04 16.97 18.98
N GLU A 87 -4.22 17.55 19.21
CA GLU A 87 -5.51 16.83 19.17
C GLU A 87 -5.83 16.30 17.77
N TYR A 88 -5.47 17.02 16.70
CA TYR A 88 -5.68 16.55 15.33
C TYR A 88 -4.76 15.39 15.01
N ALA A 89 -3.48 15.48 15.39
CA ALA A 89 -2.54 14.39 15.19
C ALA A 89 -2.96 13.13 15.98
N ARG A 90 -3.42 13.29 17.22
CA ARG A 90 -3.94 12.19 18.04
C ARG A 90 -5.17 11.54 17.41
N SER A 91 -6.09 12.32 16.87
CA SER A 91 -7.28 11.82 16.21
C SER A 91 -6.94 11.11 14.90
N ALA A 92 -6.01 11.65 14.10
CA ALA A 92 -5.48 11.03 12.89
C ALA A 92 -4.91 9.64 13.17
N MET A 93 -4.10 9.49 14.22
CA MET A 93 -3.57 8.18 14.65
C MET A 93 -4.69 7.20 15.02
N ARG A 94 -5.70 7.65 15.74
CA ARG A 94 -6.87 6.81 16.10
C ARG A 94 -7.66 6.33 14.89
N TYR A 95 -7.73 7.13 13.84
CA TYR A 95 -8.42 6.78 12.59
C TYR A 95 -7.56 5.97 11.62
N GLY A 96 -6.30 5.70 11.97
CA GLY A 96 -5.40 4.89 11.15
C GLY A 96 -4.93 5.59 9.89
N VAL A 97 -4.78 6.92 9.97
CA VAL A 97 -4.20 7.74 8.89
C VAL A 97 -2.76 7.30 8.65
N TYR A 98 -2.39 7.17 7.39
CA TYR A 98 -1.05 6.71 7.02
C TYR A 98 0.02 7.75 7.31
N GLU A 99 -0.30 9.04 7.08
CA GLU A 99 0.61 10.14 7.33
C GLU A 99 -0.14 11.44 7.66
N TYR A 100 0.50 12.28 8.48
CA TYR A 100 0.00 13.60 8.87
C TYR A 100 1.10 14.63 8.61
N LEU A 101 0.87 15.54 7.66
CA LEU A 101 1.85 16.54 7.23
C LEU A 101 1.40 17.96 7.60
N LEU A 102 2.35 18.77 8.03
CA LEU A 102 2.12 20.18 8.34
C LEU A 102 2.37 21.06 7.12
N LYS A 103 1.43 21.95 6.81
CA LYS A 103 1.62 23.01 5.81
C LYS A 103 2.56 24.13 6.37
N PRO A 104 3.49 24.66 5.58
CA PRO A 104 3.74 24.35 4.17
C PRO A 104 4.57 23.06 4.00
N VAL A 105 4.12 22.16 3.16
CA VAL A 105 4.86 20.95 2.77
C VAL A 105 5.58 21.18 1.45
N SER A 106 6.84 20.78 1.34
CA SER A 106 7.57 20.90 0.08
C SER A 106 7.10 19.84 -0.93
N PRO A 107 7.16 20.14 -2.26
CA PRO A 107 6.83 19.16 -3.29
C PRO A 107 7.60 17.84 -3.15
N ASN A 108 8.90 17.91 -2.86
CA ASN A 108 9.75 16.73 -2.72
C ASN A 108 9.35 15.88 -1.50
N GLU A 109 9.12 16.51 -0.36
CA GLU A 109 8.67 15.84 0.86
C GLU A 109 7.32 15.15 0.66
N LEU A 110 6.37 15.82 0.00
CA LEU A 110 5.07 15.24 -0.30
C LEU A 110 5.19 14.04 -1.24
N MET A 111 5.97 14.15 -2.32
CA MET A 111 6.18 13.06 -3.28
C MET A 111 6.85 11.86 -2.64
N GLU A 112 7.86 12.07 -1.80
CA GLU A 112 8.52 11.01 -1.02
C GLU A 112 7.53 10.32 -0.06
N THR A 113 6.77 11.13 0.68
CA THR A 113 5.73 10.62 1.59
C THR A 113 4.69 9.78 0.85
N MET A 114 4.17 10.28 -0.27
CA MET A 114 3.19 9.56 -1.06
C MET A 114 3.74 8.25 -1.63
N HIS A 115 4.99 8.24 -2.09
CA HIS A 115 5.67 7.02 -2.52
C HIS A 115 5.74 5.97 -1.39
N ASN A 116 6.11 6.41 -0.18
CA ASN A 116 6.19 5.53 1.00
C ASN A 116 4.81 5.01 1.42
N VAL A 117 3.78 5.85 1.38
CA VAL A 117 2.38 5.47 1.68
C VAL A 117 1.88 4.44 0.67
N MET A 118 2.14 4.63 -0.62
CA MET A 118 1.79 3.67 -1.66
C MET A 118 2.42 2.31 -1.43
N HIS A 119 3.72 2.30 -1.13
CA HIS A 119 4.44 1.05 -0.84
C HIS A 119 3.83 0.30 0.35
N ARG A 120 3.52 1.01 1.45
CA ARG A 120 2.86 0.43 2.63
C ARG A 120 1.46 -0.10 2.32
N LEU A 121 0.69 0.58 1.47
CA LEU A 121 -0.64 0.13 1.03
C LEU A 121 -0.54 -1.14 0.17
N GLU A 122 0.39 -1.17 -0.78
CA GLU A 122 0.63 -2.35 -1.63
C GLU A 122 1.05 -3.55 -0.79
N GLN A 123 1.96 -3.36 0.16
CA GLN A 123 2.40 -4.41 1.09
C GLN A 123 1.23 -4.97 1.89
N LYS A 124 0.42 -4.10 2.49
CA LYS A 124 -0.79 -4.50 3.24
C LYS A 124 -1.77 -5.30 2.38
N ARG A 125 -2.04 -4.85 1.15
CA ARG A 125 -2.91 -5.56 0.19
C ARG A 125 -2.36 -6.94 -0.17
N PHE A 126 -1.06 -7.03 -0.35
CA PHE A 126 -0.40 -8.30 -0.61
C PHE A 126 -0.53 -9.27 0.56
N GLU A 127 -0.25 -8.81 1.78
CA GLU A 127 -0.40 -9.60 3.00
C GLU A 127 -1.84 -10.10 3.18
N GLN A 128 -2.83 -9.22 2.97
CA GLN A 128 -4.25 -9.59 3.02
C GLN A 128 -4.63 -10.62 1.96
N LYS A 129 -4.10 -10.48 0.74
CA LYS A 129 -4.33 -11.44 -0.34
C LYS A 129 -3.74 -12.82 -0.02
N LEU A 130 -2.55 -12.88 0.57
CA LEU A 130 -1.95 -14.12 1.05
C LEU A 130 -2.81 -14.78 2.13
N LEU A 131 -3.31 -14.00 3.09
CA LEU A 131 -4.12 -14.51 4.20
C LEU A 131 -5.51 -14.98 3.74
N SER A 132 -6.15 -14.29 2.81
CA SER A 132 -7.48 -14.66 2.30
C SER A 132 -7.49 -15.97 1.51
N GLN A 133 -6.42 -16.29 0.80
CA GLN A 133 -6.31 -17.57 0.09
C GLN A 133 -6.17 -18.79 1.02
N LYS A 134 -5.81 -18.56 2.29
CA LYS A 134 -5.74 -19.61 3.31
C LYS A 134 -7.12 -20.24 3.57
N ASP A 135 -8.18 -19.45 3.60
CA ASP A 135 -9.53 -19.89 3.95
C ASP A 135 -10.19 -20.74 2.85
N GLU A 136 -9.74 -20.59 1.59
CA GLU A 136 -10.28 -21.35 0.45
C GLU A 136 -9.67 -22.74 0.31
N PHE A 137 -8.48 -23.01 0.80
CA PHE A 137 -7.71 -24.21 0.46
C PHE A 137 -7.46 -25.24 1.60
N GLY A 138 -7.89 -24.97 2.84
CA GLY A 138 -7.77 -25.94 3.96
C GLY A 138 -6.32 -26.24 4.39
N GLU A 139 -6.15 -27.05 5.46
CA GLU A 139 -4.92 -27.21 6.27
C GLU A 139 -3.68 -27.81 5.57
N LYS A 140 -3.64 -28.03 4.26
CA LYS A 140 -2.57 -28.80 3.58
C LYS A 140 -1.76 -28.06 2.51
N HIS A 141 -1.95 -26.75 2.30
CA HIS A 141 -1.16 -26.04 1.29
C HIS A 141 0.13 -25.46 1.88
N ASP A 142 1.27 -25.91 1.33
CA ASP A 142 2.59 -25.36 1.62
C ASP A 142 2.76 -23.95 0.97
N ALA A 143 3.73 -23.21 1.45
CA ALA A 143 4.06 -21.88 0.94
C ALA A 143 4.29 -21.86 -0.59
N VAL A 144 4.82 -22.92 -1.14
CA VAL A 144 5.12 -23.09 -2.58
C VAL A 144 3.85 -23.11 -3.40
N SER A 145 2.85 -23.89 -3.00
CA SER A 145 1.56 -23.99 -3.70
C SER A 145 0.84 -22.66 -3.72
N GLN A 146 0.83 -21.93 -2.61
CA GLN A 146 0.18 -20.63 -2.50
C GLN A 146 0.88 -19.56 -3.35
N VAL A 147 2.21 -19.49 -3.30
CA VAL A 147 2.97 -18.56 -4.14
C VAL A 147 2.76 -18.85 -5.62
N ASN A 148 2.76 -20.12 -6.02
CA ASN A 148 2.50 -20.50 -7.41
C ASN A 148 1.08 -20.15 -7.87
N SER A 149 0.08 -20.25 -7.02
CA SER A 149 -1.30 -19.86 -7.33
C SER A 149 -1.46 -18.36 -7.50
N LEU A 150 -0.75 -17.57 -6.70
CA LEU A 150 -0.77 -16.11 -6.77
C LEU A 150 -0.13 -15.55 -8.05
N PHE A 151 0.95 -16.19 -8.51
CA PHE A 151 1.77 -15.70 -9.61
C PHE A 151 1.74 -16.62 -10.84
N VAL A 152 0.58 -17.16 -11.16
CA VAL A 152 0.36 -18.09 -12.30
C VAL A 152 0.88 -17.52 -13.63
N GLN A 153 0.76 -16.23 -13.84
CA GLN A 153 1.15 -15.56 -15.09
C GLN A 153 2.64 -15.20 -15.19
N SER A 154 3.44 -15.46 -14.13
CA SER A 154 4.86 -15.15 -14.16
C SER A 154 5.61 -16.08 -15.12
N SER A 155 6.71 -15.58 -15.71
CA SER A 155 7.59 -16.38 -16.58
C SER A 155 8.23 -17.54 -15.83
N GLY A 156 8.64 -18.60 -16.55
CA GLY A 156 9.22 -19.80 -15.94
C GLY A 156 10.42 -19.50 -15.02
N ALA A 157 11.30 -18.57 -15.42
CA ALA A 157 12.45 -18.17 -14.59
C ALA A 157 12.01 -17.49 -13.28
N ILE A 158 11.01 -16.63 -13.33
CA ILE A 158 10.48 -15.96 -12.12
C ILE A 158 9.72 -16.96 -11.25
N LYS A 159 8.95 -17.88 -11.84
CA LYS A 159 8.31 -18.96 -11.07
C LYS A 159 9.33 -19.79 -10.28
N SER A 160 10.44 -20.16 -10.89
CA SER A 160 11.51 -20.89 -10.20
C SER A 160 12.09 -20.09 -9.04
N ILE A 161 12.35 -18.79 -9.24
CA ILE A 161 12.83 -17.89 -8.19
C ILE A 161 11.79 -17.77 -7.05
N LEU A 162 10.52 -17.60 -7.37
CA LEU A 162 9.44 -17.49 -6.37
C LEU A 162 9.27 -18.81 -5.59
N THR A 163 9.42 -19.95 -6.26
CA THR A 163 9.41 -21.27 -5.62
C THR A 163 10.59 -21.41 -4.66
N ASP A 164 11.77 -20.96 -5.04
CA ASP A 164 12.95 -20.97 -4.16
C ASP A 164 12.75 -20.10 -2.92
N ILE A 165 12.20 -18.89 -3.10
CA ILE A 165 11.86 -18.01 -1.97
C ILE A 165 10.88 -18.73 -1.02
N ALA A 166 9.84 -19.37 -1.59
CA ALA A 166 8.84 -20.08 -0.81
C ALA A 166 9.36 -21.38 -0.14
N GLN A 167 10.39 -22.00 -0.67
CA GLN A 167 11.02 -23.17 -0.04
C GLN A 167 12.04 -22.80 1.05
N ASN A 168 12.67 -21.64 0.94
CA ASN A 168 13.77 -21.23 1.81
C ASN A 168 13.45 -20.01 2.68
N TYR A 169 12.17 -19.63 2.84
CA TYR A 169 11.74 -18.45 3.57
C TYR A 169 12.20 -18.39 5.04
N GLU A 170 12.44 -19.54 5.66
CA GLU A 170 12.96 -19.66 7.03
C GLU A 170 14.44 -19.27 7.13
N GLN A 171 15.18 -19.40 6.04
CA GLN A 171 16.59 -19.09 5.97
C GLN A 171 16.82 -17.60 5.69
N ASN A 172 18.07 -17.16 5.86
CA ASN A 172 18.46 -15.80 5.52
C ASN A 172 18.76 -15.68 4.01
N ILE A 173 17.74 -15.84 3.16
CA ILE A 173 17.86 -15.74 1.71
C ILE A 173 17.94 -14.26 1.29
N SER A 174 18.86 -13.96 0.36
CA SER A 174 19.07 -12.63 -0.20
C SER A 174 18.90 -12.59 -1.72
N LEU A 175 18.77 -11.39 -2.27
CA LEU A 175 18.81 -11.19 -3.74
C LEU A 175 20.14 -11.62 -4.35
N ALA A 176 21.25 -11.47 -3.61
CA ALA A 176 22.58 -11.89 -4.05
C ALA A 176 22.63 -13.41 -4.24
N ASP A 177 22.10 -14.19 -3.28
CA ASP A 177 22.07 -15.66 -3.37
C ASP A 177 21.25 -16.13 -4.58
N LEU A 178 20.12 -15.49 -4.83
CA LEU A 178 19.28 -15.77 -6.01
C LEU A 178 19.98 -15.37 -7.31
N ALA A 179 20.68 -14.23 -7.31
CA ALA A 179 21.42 -13.75 -8.47
C ALA A 179 22.55 -14.72 -8.86
N GLU A 180 23.30 -15.20 -7.89
CA GLU A 180 24.32 -16.21 -8.09
C GLU A 180 23.73 -17.53 -8.60
N LYS A 181 22.70 -18.05 -7.92
CA LYS A 181 22.06 -19.33 -8.26
C LYS A 181 21.46 -19.35 -9.67
N TYR A 182 20.84 -18.26 -10.11
CA TYR A 182 20.17 -18.17 -11.39
C TYR A 182 21.01 -17.51 -12.49
N HIS A 183 22.26 -17.14 -12.19
CA HIS A 183 23.19 -16.50 -13.12
C HIS A 183 22.68 -15.17 -13.69
N PHE A 184 22.03 -14.37 -12.86
CA PHE A 184 21.54 -13.03 -13.18
C PHE A 184 22.21 -11.98 -12.29
N SER A 185 22.10 -10.70 -12.66
CA SER A 185 22.43 -9.61 -11.73
C SER A 185 21.28 -9.36 -10.73
N GLU A 186 21.62 -8.94 -9.50
CA GLU A 186 20.62 -8.56 -8.49
C GLU A 186 19.62 -7.51 -9.02
N SER A 187 20.15 -6.50 -9.73
CA SER A 187 19.30 -5.45 -10.33
C SER A 187 18.34 -5.99 -11.40
N TYR A 188 18.73 -7.03 -12.13
CA TYR A 188 17.85 -7.68 -13.10
C TYR A 188 16.73 -8.45 -12.39
N ILE A 189 17.09 -9.30 -11.41
CA ILE A 189 16.09 -10.08 -10.64
C ILE A 189 15.11 -9.15 -9.92
N SER A 190 15.61 -8.13 -9.21
CA SER A 190 14.77 -7.18 -8.49
C SER A 190 13.73 -6.52 -9.40
N ARG A 191 14.19 -5.97 -10.54
CA ARG A 191 13.29 -5.34 -11.52
C ARG A 191 12.32 -6.34 -12.15
N LYS A 192 12.78 -7.54 -12.44
CA LYS A 192 12.00 -8.58 -13.09
C LYS A 192 10.90 -9.12 -12.17
N ILE A 193 11.23 -9.38 -10.90
CA ILE A 193 10.26 -9.74 -9.87
C ILE A 193 9.20 -8.65 -9.79
N LYS A 194 9.59 -7.39 -9.55
CA LYS A 194 8.62 -6.30 -9.42
C LYS A 194 7.75 -6.11 -10.66
N LYS A 195 8.32 -6.27 -11.86
CA LYS A 195 7.58 -6.14 -13.12
C LYS A 195 6.52 -7.23 -13.31
N GLU A 196 6.82 -8.47 -12.94
CA GLU A 196 5.94 -9.61 -13.18
C GLU A 196 4.96 -9.90 -12.03
N THR A 197 5.34 -9.55 -10.80
CA THR A 197 4.50 -9.80 -9.61
C THR A 197 3.81 -8.55 -9.07
N GLY A 198 4.33 -7.36 -9.37
CA GLY A 198 3.93 -6.09 -8.77
C GLY A 198 4.61 -5.82 -7.43
N TYR A 199 5.30 -6.81 -6.82
CA TYR A 199 5.88 -6.74 -5.47
C TYR A 199 7.41 -6.82 -5.50
N THR A 200 8.06 -6.28 -4.47
CA THR A 200 9.50 -6.44 -4.31
C THR A 200 9.85 -7.83 -3.74
N PHE A 201 11.11 -8.24 -3.87
CA PHE A 201 11.61 -9.46 -3.22
C PHE A 201 11.32 -9.47 -1.71
N VAL A 202 11.55 -8.34 -1.04
CA VAL A 202 11.33 -8.19 0.41
C VAL A 202 9.85 -8.32 0.77
N ASP A 203 8.96 -7.73 -0.02
CA ASP A 203 7.51 -7.83 0.20
C ASP A 203 7.05 -9.28 0.10
N ILE A 204 7.52 -10.01 -0.92
CA ILE A 204 7.18 -11.42 -1.12
C ILE A 204 7.71 -12.29 0.02
N LEU A 205 8.98 -12.12 0.41
CA LEU A 205 9.59 -12.88 1.50
C LEU A 205 8.88 -12.63 2.84
N ASN A 206 8.59 -11.37 3.16
CA ASN A 206 7.88 -11.01 4.40
C ASN A 206 6.43 -11.51 4.38
N GLY A 207 5.74 -11.42 3.26
CA GLY A 207 4.39 -11.95 3.10
C GLY A 207 4.33 -13.46 3.33
N ILE A 208 5.27 -14.22 2.77
CA ILE A 208 5.39 -15.68 2.99
C ILE A 208 5.67 -15.99 4.46
N ARG A 209 6.60 -15.28 5.09
CA ARG A 209 6.92 -15.45 6.53
C ARG A 209 5.72 -15.19 7.42
N LEU A 210 4.98 -14.11 7.16
CA LEU A 210 3.77 -13.77 7.91
C LEU A 210 2.69 -14.84 7.76
N MET A 211 2.45 -15.29 6.54
CA MET A 211 1.48 -16.34 6.25
C MET A 211 1.83 -17.65 7.00
N CYS A 212 3.09 -18.08 6.97
CA CYS A 212 3.54 -19.29 7.66
C CYS A 212 3.49 -19.14 9.19
N ALA A 213 3.83 -17.95 9.73
CA ALA A 213 3.68 -17.66 11.15
C ALA A 213 2.23 -17.76 11.63
N CYS A 214 1.28 -17.25 10.85
CA CYS A 214 -0.16 -17.37 11.14
C CYS A 214 -0.64 -18.83 11.13
N LEU A 215 -0.08 -19.68 10.22
CA LEU A 215 -0.37 -21.12 10.18
C LEU A 215 0.07 -21.83 11.45
N LEU A 216 1.27 -21.54 11.94
CA LEU A 216 1.82 -22.14 13.17
C LEU A 216 1.04 -21.73 14.43
N TYR A 217 0.52 -20.50 14.48
CA TYR A 217 -0.26 -20.02 15.61
C TYR A 217 -1.63 -20.71 15.71
N THR A 218 -2.33 -20.89 14.57
CA THR A 218 -3.67 -21.53 14.55
C THR A 218 -3.62 -23.03 14.77
N SER A 219 -2.52 -23.73 14.38
CA SER A 219 -2.37 -25.16 14.63
C SER A 219 -2.00 -25.52 16.08
N ARG A 220 -1.62 -24.53 16.91
CA ARG A 220 -1.33 -24.73 18.36
C ARG A 220 -2.52 -24.43 19.28
N CYS A 221 -3.64 -23.96 18.75
CA CYS A 221 -4.84 -23.62 19.52
C CYS A 221 -5.97 -24.64 19.37
N VAL A 222 -5.69 -25.86 18.91
CA VAL A 222 -6.63 -26.98 18.88
C VAL A 222 -6.19 -28.06 19.84
#